data_8751b91952108bdb9978872d76854d1e
#
_entry.id   8751b91952108bdb9978872d76854d1e
#
_cell.length_a   1.000
_cell.length_b   1.000
_cell.length_c   1.000
_cell.angle_alpha   90.00
_cell.angle_beta   90.00
_cell.angle_gamma   90.00
#
_symmetry.space_group_name_H-M   'P 1'
#
loop_
_entity.id
_entity.type
_entity.pdbx_description
1 polymer ?
#
loop_
_entity_poly.entity_id
_entity_poly.type
_entity_poly.pdbx_seq_one_letter_code
_entity_poly.pdbx_strand_id
1 'polypeptide(L)'
;MSTCLVGSEMCIRDRYSATQANVRTATAAENSGAEQALSISFFGGSIMGLCVASMGLVGLGGLYFYFSGAMDDPDKIAKALEGFGVGASAVALFSRVGGGIFTKSADVGADLVGKIEAGIPEDDPRNPGVIADNVGDNVGDIAGMGSDIFESYCGAMIASIACLLYTSDAADDW
;
A
#
# COMPACT_ATOMS: atom_id res chain seq x y z
N MET A 1 1.81 12.06 13.12
CA MET A 1 2.64 10.96 13.70
C MET A 1 1.93 9.61 13.67
N SER A 2 0.68 9.51 14.08
CA SER A 2 -0.10 8.25 14.07
C SER A 2 -0.25 7.63 12.65
N THR A 3 -0.52 8.43 11.63
CA THR A 3 -0.70 7.97 10.26
C THR A 3 0.58 7.37 9.66
N CYS A 4 1.75 7.95 9.99
CA CYS A 4 3.03 7.40 9.54
C CYS A 4 3.30 6.02 10.15
N LEU A 5 2.93 5.80 11.43
CA LEU A 5 3.06 4.50 12.09
C LEU A 5 2.13 3.46 11.46
N VAL A 6 0.87 3.81 11.24
CA VAL A 6 -0.12 2.91 10.60
C VAL A 6 0.33 2.52 9.19
N GLY A 7 0.75 3.48 8.37
CA GLY A 7 1.24 3.21 7.02
C GLY A 7 2.51 2.35 7.00
N SER A 8 3.45 2.60 7.90
CA SER A 8 4.69 1.80 7.98
C SER A 8 4.41 0.37 8.43
N GLU A 9 3.55 0.16 9.42
CA GLU A 9 3.18 -1.16 9.91
C GLU A 9 2.43 -1.96 8.83
N MET A 10 1.53 -1.32 8.11
CA MET A 10 0.86 -1.89 6.95
C MET A 10 1.88 -2.39 5.92
N CYS A 11 2.81 -1.56 5.48
CA CYS A 11 3.82 -1.94 4.47
C CYS A 11 4.72 -3.09 4.92
N ILE A 12 5.03 -3.22 6.21
CA ILE A 12 5.84 -4.32 6.74
C ILE A 12 5.06 -5.64 6.70
N ARG A 13 3.81 -5.63 7.17
CA ARG A 13 2.95 -6.82 7.20
C ARG A 13 2.61 -7.31 5.80
N ASP A 14 2.32 -6.40 4.89
CA ASP A 14 1.99 -6.73 3.51
C ASP A 14 3.17 -7.35 2.78
N ARG A 15 4.37 -6.80 2.94
CA ARG A 15 5.59 -7.40 2.35
C ARG A 15 5.87 -8.79 2.89
N TYR A 16 5.74 -9.00 4.19
CA TYR A 16 5.90 -10.33 4.77
C TYR A 16 4.89 -11.32 4.19
N SER A 17 3.64 -10.93 4.07
CA SER A 17 2.60 -11.77 3.49
C SER A 17 2.83 -12.07 2.01
N ALA A 18 3.20 -11.07 1.21
CA ALA A 18 3.47 -11.22 -0.20
C ALA A 18 4.66 -12.14 -0.47
N THR A 19 5.76 -12.00 0.26
CA THR A 19 6.93 -12.89 0.11
C THR A 19 6.60 -14.34 0.43
N GLN A 20 5.74 -14.60 1.42
CA GLN A 20 5.24 -15.94 1.72
C GLN A 20 4.30 -16.49 0.63
N ALA A 21 3.48 -15.63 0.06
CA ALA A 21 2.57 -16.00 -1.03
C ALA A 21 3.31 -16.30 -2.32
N ASN A 22 4.35 -15.54 -2.67
CA ASN A 22 5.15 -15.72 -3.89
C ASN A 22 5.74 -17.13 -3.98
N VAL A 23 6.38 -17.60 -2.92
CA VAL A 23 6.98 -18.95 -2.89
C VAL A 23 5.91 -20.03 -3.06
N ARG A 24 4.76 -19.87 -2.41
CA ARG A 24 3.64 -20.83 -2.51
C ARG A 24 3.01 -20.81 -3.89
N THR A 25 2.89 -19.64 -4.51
CA THR A 25 2.37 -19.48 -5.87
C THR A 25 3.27 -20.16 -6.89
N ALA A 26 4.59 -19.96 -6.79
CA ALA A 26 5.56 -20.61 -7.66
C ALA A 26 5.51 -22.15 -7.54
N THR A 27 5.48 -22.67 -6.30
CA THR A 27 5.37 -24.11 -6.04
C THR A 27 4.03 -24.67 -6.56
N ALA A 28 2.94 -23.94 -6.43
CA ALA A 28 1.64 -24.37 -6.94
C ALA A 28 1.59 -24.36 -8.47
N ALA A 29 2.23 -23.37 -9.11
CA ALA A 29 2.32 -23.30 -10.55
C ALA A 29 3.05 -24.52 -11.14
N GLU A 30 4.13 -24.95 -10.48
CA GLU A 30 4.91 -26.12 -10.90
C GLU A 30 4.15 -27.45 -10.68
N ASN A 31 3.50 -27.62 -9.53
CA ASN A 31 2.93 -28.93 -9.12
C ASN A 31 1.45 -29.10 -9.46
N SER A 32 0.68 -28.01 -9.52
CA SER A 32 -0.80 -28.08 -9.54
C SER A 32 -1.44 -27.27 -10.67
N GLY A 33 -0.63 -26.53 -11.42
CA GLY A 33 -1.08 -25.76 -12.57
C GLY A 33 -1.55 -24.32 -12.24
N ALA A 34 -1.92 -23.61 -13.31
CA ALA A 34 -2.19 -22.16 -13.27
C ALA A 34 -3.39 -21.77 -12.40
N GLU A 35 -4.45 -22.57 -12.38
CA GLU A 35 -5.67 -22.27 -11.62
C GLU A 35 -5.41 -22.19 -10.11
N GLN A 36 -4.67 -23.17 -9.58
CA GLN A 36 -4.33 -23.20 -8.17
C GLN A 36 -3.30 -22.13 -7.79
N ALA A 37 -2.35 -21.87 -8.67
CA ALA A 37 -1.41 -20.75 -8.51
C ALA A 37 -2.13 -19.40 -8.44
N LEU A 38 -3.09 -19.16 -9.34
CA LEU A 38 -3.92 -17.95 -9.35
C LEU A 38 -4.71 -17.78 -8.05
N SER A 39 -5.31 -18.86 -7.56
CA SER A 39 -6.04 -18.84 -6.29
C SER A 39 -5.14 -18.45 -5.11
N ILE A 40 -3.95 -19.05 -5.00
CA ILE A 40 -3.00 -18.74 -3.94
C ILE A 40 -2.50 -17.28 -4.03
N SER A 41 -2.19 -16.82 -5.24
CA SER A 41 -1.77 -15.44 -5.50
C SER A 41 -2.87 -14.44 -5.10
N PHE A 42 -4.12 -14.72 -5.48
CA PHE A 42 -5.27 -13.89 -5.13
C PHE A 42 -5.48 -13.78 -3.62
N PHE A 43 -5.45 -14.90 -2.90
CA PHE A 43 -5.57 -14.87 -1.44
C PHE A 43 -4.37 -14.20 -0.77
N GLY A 44 -3.17 -14.36 -1.29
CA GLY A 44 -1.98 -13.66 -0.82
C GLY A 44 -2.10 -12.14 -0.98
N GLY A 45 -2.57 -11.67 -2.13
CA GLY A 45 -2.80 -10.25 -2.41
C GLY A 45 -3.98 -9.66 -1.64
N SER A 46 -5.02 -10.45 -1.33
CA SER A 46 -6.18 -9.98 -0.59
C SER A 46 -5.86 -9.53 0.83
N ILE A 47 -4.79 -10.06 1.43
CA ILE A 47 -4.31 -9.64 2.76
C ILE A 47 -3.97 -8.15 2.76
N MET A 48 -3.26 -7.67 1.73
CA MET A 48 -2.95 -6.25 1.56
C MET A 48 -4.23 -5.40 1.49
N GLY A 49 -5.19 -5.76 0.64
CA GLY A 49 -6.45 -5.02 0.52
C GLY A 49 -7.23 -4.95 1.84
N LEU A 50 -7.29 -6.07 2.58
CA LEU A 50 -7.93 -6.12 3.90
C LEU A 50 -7.17 -5.29 4.94
N CYS A 51 -5.83 -5.28 4.92
CA CYS A 51 -5.01 -4.43 5.78
C CYS A 51 -5.27 -2.94 5.50
N VAL A 52 -5.27 -2.53 4.23
CA VAL A 52 -5.57 -1.15 3.83
C VAL A 52 -6.94 -0.73 4.34
N ALA A 53 -7.98 -1.52 4.09
CA ALA A 53 -9.34 -1.21 4.49
C ALA A 53 -9.49 -1.16 6.02
N SER A 54 -8.99 -2.17 6.73
CA SER A 54 -9.13 -2.25 8.19
C SER A 54 -8.33 -1.17 8.92
N MET A 55 -7.09 -0.92 8.53
CA MET A 55 -6.26 0.10 9.17
C MET A 55 -6.73 1.52 8.84
N GLY A 56 -7.26 1.74 7.63
CA GLY A 56 -7.90 3.01 7.27
C GLY A 56 -9.14 3.28 8.12
N LEU A 57 -10.04 2.30 8.23
CA LEU A 57 -11.25 2.40 9.05
C LEU A 57 -10.92 2.58 10.55
N VAL A 58 -10.03 1.77 11.09
CA VAL A 58 -9.66 1.86 12.52
C VAL A 58 -8.92 3.17 12.79
N GLY A 59 -8.00 3.57 11.92
CA GLY A 59 -7.25 4.81 12.07
C GLY A 59 -8.13 6.05 12.01
N LEU A 60 -8.90 6.19 10.93
CA LEU A 60 -9.76 7.36 10.73
C LEU A 60 -10.98 7.34 11.66
N GLY A 61 -11.64 6.18 11.78
CA GLY A 61 -12.79 6.03 12.66
C GLY A 61 -12.45 6.19 14.14
N GLY A 62 -11.29 5.66 14.57
CA GLY A 62 -10.79 5.85 15.93
C GLY A 62 -10.47 7.31 16.24
N LEU A 63 -9.87 8.05 15.30
CA LEU A 63 -9.64 9.48 15.45
C LEU A 63 -10.94 10.28 15.47
N TYR A 64 -11.88 9.95 14.60
CA TYR A 64 -13.20 10.58 14.61
C TYR A 64 -13.90 10.39 15.97
N PHE A 65 -13.91 9.15 16.46
CA PHE A 65 -14.52 8.85 17.78
C PHE A 65 -13.82 9.59 18.93
N TYR A 66 -12.49 9.65 18.90
CA TYR A 66 -11.69 10.36 19.89
C TYR A 66 -11.98 11.87 19.87
N PHE A 67 -12.00 12.49 18.69
CA PHE A 67 -12.23 13.93 18.57
C PHE A 67 -13.67 14.31 18.81
N SER A 68 -14.66 13.48 18.44
CA SER A 68 -16.07 13.72 18.75
C SER A 68 -16.36 13.68 20.26
N GLY A 69 -15.56 12.95 21.05
CA GLY A 69 -15.65 12.99 22.50
C GLY A 69 -14.88 14.14 23.17
N ALA A 70 -13.93 14.77 22.46
CA ALA A 70 -13.05 15.81 22.98
C ALA A 70 -13.39 17.23 22.48
N MET A 71 -14.11 17.36 21.40
CA MET A 71 -14.47 18.63 20.73
C MET A 71 -15.95 18.65 20.39
N ASP A 72 -16.62 19.76 20.72
CA ASP A 72 -18.05 19.96 20.41
C ASP A 72 -18.28 20.60 19.02
N ASP A 73 -17.20 21.01 18.33
CA ASP A 73 -17.24 21.78 17.09
C ASP A 73 -16.98 20.87 15.87
N PRO A 74 -17.97 20.60 15.02
CA PRO A 74 -17.83 19.72 13.86
C PRO A 74 -16.75 20.18 12.87
N ASP A 75 -16.56 21.48 12.68
CA ASP A 75 -15.55 22.03 11.77
C ASP A 75 -14.13 21.74 12.24
N LYS A 76 -13.91 21.73 13.54
CA LYS A 76 -12.59 21.37 14.11
C LYS A 76 -12.31 19.89 13.97
N ILE A 77 -13.34 19.05 14.10
CA ILE A 77 -13.21 17.60 13.88
C ILE A 77 -12.86 17.34 12.42
N ALA A 78 -13.55 17.97 11.47
CA ALA A 78 -13.25 17.83 10.04
C ALA A 78 -11.81 18.21 9.72
N LYS A 79 -11.33 19.37 10.20
CA LYS A 79 -9.93 19.80 10.02
C LYS A 79 -8.90 18.87 10.65
N ALA A 80 -9.22 18.25 11.78
CA ALA A 80 -8.34 17.27 12.41
C ALA A 80 -8.24 15.98 11.58
N LEU A 81 -9.34 15.57 10.94
CA LEU A 81 -9.36 14.42 10.03
C LEU A 81 -8.63 14.71 8.71
N GLU A 82 -8.70 15.94 8.20
CA GLU A 82 -7.87 16.36 7.05
C GLU A 82 -6.38 16.20 7.34
N GLY A 83 -5.93 16.49 8.56
CA GLY A 83 -4.56 16.25 9.00
C GLY A 83 -4.14 14.77 8.91
N PHE A 84 -5.06 13.83 9.11
CA PHE A 84 -4.80 12.41 8.87
C PHE A 84 -4.57 12.13 7.38
N GLY A 85 -5.40 12.72 6.51
CA GLY A 85 -5.25 12.61 5.05
C GLY A 85 -3.89 13.12 4.56
N VAL A 86 -3.46 14.30 5.03
CA VAL A 86 -2.13 14.86 4.70
C VAL A 86 -1.00 13.93 5.16
N GLY A 87 -1.14 13.30 6.32
CA GLY A 87 -0.19 12.31 6.80
C GLY A 87 -0.14 11.06 5.93
N ALA A 88 -1.28 10.58 5.44
CA ALA A 88 -1.37 9.46 4.51
C ALA A 88 -0.69 9.80 3.18
N SER A 89 -0.94 11.00 2.63
CA SER A 89 -0.29 11.51 1.40
C SER A 89 1.23 11.59 1.53
N ALA A 90 1.73 12.07 2.67
CA ALA A 90 3.17 12.13 2.90
C ALA A 90 3.80 10.73 2.90
N VAL A 91 3.19 9.76 3.58
CA VAL A 91 3.67 8.36 3.59
C VAL A 91 3.63 7.76 2.20
N ALA A 92 2.52 7.95 1.46
CA ALA A 92 2.37 7.44 0.10
C ALA A 92 3.44 8.01 -0.84
N LEU A 93 3.68 9.32 -0.79
CA LEU A 93 4.68 9.98 -1.61
C LEU A 93 6.08 9.39 -1.37
N PHE A 94 6.53 9.31 -0.11
CA PHE A 94 7.85 8.79 0.22
C PHE A 94 7.99 7.29 -0.10
N SER A 95 6.97 6.49 0.18
CA SER A 95 6.97 5.06 -0.12
C SER A 95 6.99 4.79 -1.62
N ARG A 96 6.21 5.56 -2.40
CA ARG A 96 6.15 5.42 -3.86
C ARG A 96 7.44 5.83 -4.53
N VAL A 97 8.00 6.98 -4.13
CA VAL A 97 9.26 7.46 -4.68
C VAL A 97 10.41 6.53 -4.29
N GLY A 98 10.51 6.13 -3.02
CA GLY A 98 11.54 5.22 -2.53
C GLY A 98 11.44 3.83 -3.16
N GLY A 99 10.25 3.26 -3.23
CA GLY A 99 10.00 1.97 -3.88
C GLY A 99 10.31 2.00 -5.37
N GLY A 100 9.87 3.03 -6.08
CA GLY A 100 10.13 3.19 -7.52
C GLY A 100 11.62 3.38 -7.85
N ILE A 101 12.35 4.14 -7.06
CA ILE A 101 13.81 4.30 -7.22
C ILE A 101 14.51 2.96 -7.01
N PHE A 102 14.14 2.22 -5.96
CA PHE A 102 14.74 0.92 -5.64
C PHE A 102 14.50 -0.08 -6.79
N THR A 103 13.26 -0.22 -7.24
CA THR A 103 12.87 -1.11 -8.34
C THR A 103 13.64 -0.77 -9.62
N LYS A 104 13.64 0.49 -10.02
CA LYS A 104 14.33 0.89 -11.25
C LYS A 104 15.86 0.78 -11.16
N SER A 105 16.44 0.98 -10.01
CA SER A 105 17.88 0.78 -9.81
C SER A 105 18.25 -0.70 -9.92
N ALA A 106 17.43 -1.59 -9.41
CA ALA A 106 17.63 -3.04 -9.49
C ALA A 106 17.49 -3.55 -10.94
N ASP A 107 16.38 -3.19 -11.61
CA ASP A 107 16.07 -3.52 -12.99
C ASP A 107 17.18 -3.05 -13.96
N VAL A 108 17.49 -1.75 -13.96
CA VAL A 108 18.55 -1.20 -14.81
C VAL A 108 19.94 -1.81 -14.50
N GLY A 109 20.23 -2.04 -13.22
CA GLY A 109 21.49 -2.68 -12.81
C GLY A 109 21.61 -4.12 -13.29
N ALA A 110 20.56 -4.91 -13.16
CA ALA A 110 20.48 -6.28 -13.64
C ALA A 110 20.65 -6.35 -15.17
N ASP A 111 19.99 -5.46 -15.90
CA ASP A 111 20.06 -5.38 -17.36
C ASP A 111 21.43 -4.95 -17.86
N LEU A 112 22.02 -3.91 -17.29
CA LEU A 112 23.33 -3.42 -17.70
C LEU A 112 24.43 -4.49 -17.48
N VAL A 113 24.48 -5.08 -16.32
CA VAL A 113 25.50 -6.09 -16.01
C VAL A 113 25.21 -7.40 -16.74
N GLY A 114 23.97 -7.86 -16.72
CA GLY A 114 23.60 -9.14 -17.32
C GLY A 114 23.65 -9.12 -18.85
N LYS A 115 22.86 -8.26 -19.47
CA LYS A 115 22.70 -8.25 -20.92
C LYS A 115 23.88 -7.62 -21.66
N ILE A 116 24.37 -6.46 -21.17
CA ILE A 116 25.37 -5.68 -21.92
C ILE A 116 26.77 -6.17 -21.62
N GLU A 117 27.15 -6.34 -20.35
CA GLU A 117 28.51 -6.74 -20.00
C GLU A 117 28.75 -8.24 -20.10
N ALA A 118 27.84 -9.05 -19.55
CA ALA A 118 28.00 -10.50 -19.48
C ALA A 118 27.39 -11.26 -20.67
N GLY A 119 26.56 -10.62 -21.50
CA GLY A 119 25.88 -11.24 -22.63
C GLY A 119 24.93 -12.39 -22.21
N ILE A 120 24.39 -12.32 -21.00
CA ILE A 120 23.48 -13.31 -20.44
C ILE A 120 22.04 -12.91 -20.82
N PRO A 121 21.16 -13.86 -21.18
CA PRO A 121 19.75 -13.57 -21.42
C PRO A 121 19.08 -12.93 -20.21
N GLU A 122 17.99 -12.20 -20.46
CA GLU A 122 17.12 -11.64 -19.43
C GLU A 122 16.61 -12.76 -18.51
N ASP A 123 16.46 -12.47 -17.23
CA ASP A 123 15.98 -13.43 -16.21
C ASP A 123 16.82 -14.73 -16.06
N ASP A 124 18.06 -14.74 -16.53
CA ASP A 124 18.92 -15.90 -16.37
C ASP A 124 19.35 -16.07 -14.90
N PRO A 125 19.16 -17.25 -14.30
CA PRO A 125 19.48 -17.48 -12.88
C PRO A 125 20.99 -17.35 -12.55
N ARG A 126 21.85 -17.25 -13.56
CA ARG A 126 23.28 -16.97 -13.38
C ARG A 126 23.56 -15.50 -13.08
N ASN A 127 22.63 -14.62 -13.38
CA ASN A 127 22.74 -13.20 -13.07
C ASN A 127 22.20 -12.92 -11.65
N PRO A 128 23.04 -12.59 -10.66
CA PRO A 128 22.58 -12.29 -9.31
C PRO A 128 21.71 -11.03 -9.25
N GLY A 129 21.75 -10.17 -10.27
CA GLY A 129 20.90 -9.00 -10.40
C GLY A 129 19.42 -9.35 -10.52
N VAL A 130 19.08 -10.52 -11.06
CA VAL A 130 17.69 -11.00 -11.17
C VAL A 130 17.01 -11.12 -9.79
N ILE A 131 17.74 -11.53 -8.77
CA ILE A 131 17.21 -11.58 -7.40
C ILE A 131 16.90 -10.17 -6.89
N ALA A 132 17.79 -9.22 -7.15
CA ALA A 132 17.63 -7.84 -6.73
C ALA A 132 16.45 -7.18 -7.47
N ASP A 133 16.25 -7.50 -8.73
CA ASP A 133 15.15 -7.04 -9.56
C ASP A 133 13.79 -7.55 -9.02
N ASN A 134 13.66 -8.85 -8.82
CA ASN A 134 12.46 -9.45 -8.23
C ASN A 134 12.14 -8.91 -6.82
N VAL A 135 13.15 -8.64 -6.00
CA VAL A 135 12.97 -7.96 -4.69
C VAL A 135 12.52 -6.52 -4.90
N GLY A 136 13.07 -5.84 -5.90
CA GLY A 136 12.69 -4.49 -6.29
C GLY A 136 11.21 -4.39 -6.64
N ASP A 137 10.71 -5.29 -7.46
CA ASP A 137 9.29 -5.35 -7.83
C ASP A 137 8.39 -5.51 -6.61
N ASN A 138 8.73 -6.41 -5.69
CA ASN A 138 8.00 -6.54 -4.42
C ASN A 138 7.99 -5.24 -3.59
N VAL A 139 9.10 -4.50 -3.56
CA VAL A 139 9.18 -3.22 -2.85
C VAL A 139 8.36 -2.14 -3.56
N GLY A 140 8.46 -2.06 -4.89
CA GLY A 140 7.74 -1.09 -5.71
C GLY A 140 6.23 -1.28 -5.65
N ASP A 141 5.77 -2.49 -5.85
CA ASP A 141 4.34 -2.80 -5.94
C ASP A 141 3.66 -2.80 -4.56
N ILE A 142 4.29 -3.37 -3.55
CA ILE A 142 3.67 -3.49 -2.23
C ILE A 142 3.84 -2.21 -1.42
N ALA A 143 5.06 -1.71 -1.26
CA ALA A 143 5.29 -0.51 -0.46
C ALA A 143 4.84 0.77 -1.20
N GLY A 144 5.14 0.87 -2.50
CA GLY A 144 4.78 2.02 -3.32
C GLY A 144 3.29 2.09 -3.60
N MET A 145 2.73 1.08 -4.27
CA MET A 145 1.34 1.08 -4.68
C MET A 145 0.38 0.86 -3.51
N GLY A 146 0.74 0.05 -2.53
CA GLY A 146 -0.08 -0.18 -1.34
C GLY A 146 -0.31 1.08 -0.52
N SER A 147 0.72 1.90 -0.35
CA SER A 147 0.61 3.19 0.33
C SER A 147 -0.27 4.18 -0.43
N ASP A 148 -0.21 4.17 -1.75
CA ASP A 148 -1.02 5.00 -2.66
C ASP A 148 -2.52 4.64 -2.55
N ILE A 149 -2.83 3.34 -2.52
CA ILE A 149 -4.20 2.85 -2.32
C ILE A 149 -4.72 3.24 -0.93
N PHE A 150 -3.88 3.14 0.10
CA PHE A 150 -4.22 3.56 1.46
C PHE A 150 -4.56 5.06 1.53
N GLU A 151 -3.74 5.92 0.89
CA GLU A 151 -4.01 7.35 0.79
C GLU A 151 -5.35 7.63 0.12
N SER A 152 -5.57 7.02 -1.05
CA SER A 152 -6.80 7.20 -1.83
C SER A 152 -8.04 6.74 -1.07
N TYR A 153 -7.94 5.63 -0.35
CA TYR A 153 -9.02 5.11 0.48
C TYR A 153 -9.35 6.04 1.66
N CYS A 154 -8.34 6.53 2.37
CA CYS A 154 -8.51 7.49 3.45
C CYS A 154 -9.10 8.82 2.95
N GLY A 155 -8.63 9.30 1.79
CA GLY A 155 -9.15 10.51 1.15
C GLY A 155 -10.63 10.39 0.78
N ALA A 156 -11.04 9.24 0.23
CA ALA A 156 -12.43 8.97 -0.10
C ALA A 156 -13.34 8.94 1.15
N MET A 157 -12.86 8.36 2.26
CA MET A 157 -13.59 8.35 3.53
C MET A 157 -13.74 9.77 4.11
N ILE A 158 -12.66 10.56 4.10
CA ILE A 158 -12.69 11.96 4.57
C ILE A 158 -13.66 12.79 3.74
N ALA A 159 -13.63 12.66 2.41
CA ALA A 159 -14.55 13.33 1.52
C ALA A 159 -16.01 12.94 1.80
N SER A 160 -16.29 11.67 2.06
CA SER A 160 -17.63 11.19 2.42
C SER A 160 -18.12 11.77 3.74
N ILE A 161 -17.26 11.84 4.75
CA ILE A 161 -17.56 12.45 6.05
C ILE A 161 -17.84 13.95 5.89
N ALA A 162 -17.03 14.67 5.14
CA ALA A 162 -17.21 16.08 4.86
C ALA A 162 -18.54 16.33 4.15
N CYS A 163 -18.86 15.57 3.11
CA CYS A 163 -20.15 15.68 2.41
C CYS A 163 -21.35 15.47 3.35
N LEU A 164 -21.29 14.48 4.24
CA LEU A 164 -22.35 14.19 5.18
C LEU A 164 -22.54 15.31 6.22
N LEU A 165 -21.44 15.88 6.70
CA LEU A 165 -21.51 17.03 7.62
C LEU A 165 -22.17 18.24 6.97
N TYR A 166 -21.76 18.61 5.75
CA TYR A 166 -22.37 19.72 5.03
C TYR A 166 -23.85 19.49 4.65
N THR A 167 -24.22 18.24 4.32
CA THR A 167 -25.63 17.95 3.98
C THR A 167 -26.54 17.90 5.21
N SER A 168 -26.02 17.48 6.38
CA SER A 168 -26.81 17.52 7.62
C SER A 168 -27.06 18.95 8.10
N ASP A 169 -26.04 19.83 7.99
CA ASP A 169 -26.16 21.24 8.33
C ASP A 169 -27.20 21.96 7.44
N ALA A 170 -27.18 21.66 6.14
CA ALA A 170 -28.22 22.21 5.20
C ALA A 170 -29.62 21.66 5.43
N ALA A 171 -29.80 20.52 6.09
CA ALA A 171 -31.10 19.95 6.40
C ALA A 171 -31.74 20.56 7.67
N ASP A 172 -30.90 21.07 8.57
CA ASP A 172 -31.38 21.73 9.82
C ASP A 172 -31.82 23.19 9.58
N ASP A 173 -31.52 23.77 8.42
CA ASP A 173 -31.89 25.13 8.01
C ASP A 173 -33.30 25.23 7.35
N TRP A 174 -34.06 24.13 7.29
CA TRP A 174 -35.43 24.05 6.75
C TRP A 174 -36.43 23.62 7.83
#